data_b02f045cfaf9f8759d5348021660b4f9
#
_entry.id   b02f045cfaf9f8759d5348021660b4f9
#
_cell.length_a   1.000
_cell.length_b   1.000
_cell.length_c   1.000
_cell.angle_alpha   90.00
_cell.angle_beta   90.00
_cell.angle_gamma   90.00
#
_symmetry.space_group_name_H-M   'P 1'
#
loop_
_entity.id
_entity.type
_entity.pdbx_description
1 polymer ?
#
loop_
_entity_poly.entity_id
_entity_poly.type
_entity_poly.pdbx_seq_one_letter_code
_entity_poly.pdbx_strand_id
1 'polypeptide(L)'
;PLVGATFSDEDDALKVLGAGRVPTMKTLRTNNGTIYRWNRACYGVSENGKPHLRIELRVLPAGPTVIDEIANAALWLGLMNELTHTIEDISQRVSFDAARANLYAAAREGIRARLTWLDGEEFVAQGLLIEKLLPLAKSGLDRAGIDPKESDKYLGVLEKRGRSLKTGASWALQSWNAMAGKGTPGSRAVAIVAATYARQKANPSPPVSEWELATLDERDTANTDYQKVSQLMLTDISTVGPEDPVELVRSMMDWERVRYVPVEDDAGRLVGMVSQRGVLRHLSQKSGAPGITDPGMTPVGDIMRKD
;
A
#
# COMPACT_ATOMS: atom_id res chain seq x y z
N PRO A 1 12.10 14.07 -9.64
CA PRO A 1 13.52 13.97 -9.94
C PRO A 1 14.10 12.79 -9.17
N LEU A 2 14.66 11.86 -9.89
CA LEU A 2 15.38 10.74 -9.32
C LEU A 2 16.67 11.29 -8.70
N VAL A 3 16.76 11.30 -7.40
CA VAL A 3 18.05 11.53 -6.74
C VAL A 3 18.81 10.23 -6.88
N GLY A 4 19.79 10.17 -7.77
CA GLY A 4 20.71 9.06 -7.87
C GLY A 4 21.61 9.05 -6.65
N ALA A 5 21.35 8.13 -5.71
CA ALA A 5 22.32 7.83 -4.67
C ALA A 5 23.34 6.84 -5.24
N THR A 6 24.63 7.13 -5.04
CA THR A 6 25.72 6.22 -5.34
C THR A 6 26.47 5.88 -4.07
N PHE A 7 26.91 4.66 -3.95
CA PHE A 7 27.72 4.20 -2.82
C PHE A 7 29.16 4.04 -3.30
N SER A 8 30.07 4.79 -2.73
CA SER A 8 31.49 4.77 -3.08
C SER A 8 32.19 3.46 -2.70
N ASP A 9 31.61 2.71 -1.79
CA ASP A 9 32.08 1.42 -1.31
C ASP A 9 31.47 0.23 -2.07
N GLU A 10 30.69 0.48 -3.13
CA GLU A 10 30.08 -0.58 -3.94
C GLU A 10 31.05 -1.06 -5.03
N ASP A 11 31.36 -2.33 -4.99
CA ASP A 11 32.16 -2.99 -6.03
C ASP A 11 31.43 -3.03 -7.38
N ASP A 12 32.19 -2.98 -8.47
CA ASP A 12 31.66 -3.21 -9.82
C ASP A 12 30.99 -4.58 -9.90
N ALA A 13 29.71 -4.62 -10.25
CA ALA A 13 28.89 -5.84 -10.28
C ALA A 13 29.47 -6.91 -11.21
N LEU A 14 30.05 -6.51 -12.37
CA LEU A 14 30.63 -7.44 -13.32
C LEU A 14 31.91 -8.07 -12.76
N LYS A 15 32.73 -7.30 -12.06
CA LYS A 15 33.92 -7.83 -11.38
C LYS A 15 33.57 -8.83 -10.27
N VAL A 16 32.51 -8.50 -9.49
CA VAL A 16 32.02 -9.40 -8.44
C VAL A 16 31.52 -10.71 -9.02
N LEU A 17 30.73 -10.66 -10.12
CA LEU A 17 30.26 -11.83 -10.84
C LEU A 17 31.43 -12.65 -11.45
N GLY A 18 32.39 -11.97 -12.07
CA GLY A 18 33.60 -12.63 -12.63
C GLY A 18 34.43 -13.34 -11.56
N ALA A 19 34.35 -12.90 -10.29
CA ALA A 19 34.97 -13.57 -9.15
C ALA A 19 34.08 -14.67 -8.53
N GLY A 20 32.98 -15.08 -9.17
CA GLY A 20 32.06 -16.11 -8.70
C GLY A 20 31.20 -15.69 -7.48
N ARG A 21 31.13 -14.40 -7.17
CA ARG A 21 30.36 -13.88 -6.05
C ARG A 21 29.08 -13.19 -6.53
N VAL A 22 28.12 -13.02 -5.61
CA VAL A 22 26.85 -12.32 -5.88
C VAL A 22 26.98 -10.84 -5.56
N PRO A 23 26.76 -9.92 -6.54
CA PRO A 23 26.82 -8.49 -6.29
C PRO A 23 25.64 -8.01 -5.43
N THR A 24 25.88 -7.11 -4.51
CA THR A 24 24.83 -6.56 -3.63
C THR A 24 23.95 -5.53 -4.32
N MET A 25 24.50 -4.85 -5.33
CA MET A 25 23.84 -3.80 -6.13
C MET A 25 23.12 -2.75 -5.26
N LYS A 26 23.83 -2.21 -4.26
CA LYS A 26 23.29 -1.24 -3.28
C LYS A 26 22.67 -0.03 -3.97
N THR A 27 23.39 0.56 -4.94
CA THR A 27 22.95 1.73 -5.71
C THR A 27 21.62 1.44 -6.42
N LEU A 28 21.53 0.31 -7.16
CA LEU A 28 20.31 -0.10 -7.84
C LEU A 28 19.15 -0.30 -6.86
N ARG A 29 19.39 -1.01 -5.77
CA ARG A 29 18.38 -1.32 -4.75
C ARG A 29 17.86 -0.05 -4.08
N THR A 30 18.75 0.88 -3.75
CA THR A 30 18.36 2.16 -3.12
C THR A 30 17.56 3.01 -4.09
N ASN A 31 18.06 3.22 -5.31
CA ASN A 31 17.37 4.02 -6.33
C ASN A 31 16.02 3.42 -6.70
N ASN A 32 15.94 2.11 -6.90
CA ASN A 32 14.66 1.43 -7.16
C ASN A 32 13.72 1.50 -5.95
N GLY A 33 14.24 1.44 -4.73
CA GLY A 33 13.47 1.58 -3.50
C GLY A 33 12.82 2.95 -3.31
N THR A 34 13.43 4.02 -3.83
CA THR A 34 12.90 5.40 -3.76
C THR A 34 11.83 5.70 -4.80
N ILE A 35 11.69 4.86 -5.84
CA ILE A 35 10.68 5.03 -6.88
C ILE A 35 9.38 4.38 -6.43
N TYR A 36 8.36 5.19 -6.23
CA TYR A 36 7.03 4.70 -5.90
C TYR A 36 6.23 4.41 -7.17
N ARG A 37 6.24 3.16 -7.61
CA ARG A 37 5.45 2.67 -8.75
C ARG A 37 4.43 1.64 -8.31
N TRP A 38 3.35 1.49 -9.08
CA TRP A 38 2.32 0.49 -8.85
C TRP A 38 2.88 -0.95 -8.93
N ASN A 39 3.75 -1.20 -9.90
CA ASN A 39 4.50 -2.44 -10.02
C ASN A 39 5.97 -2.10 -10.23
N ARG A 40 6.86 -2.88 -9.66
CA ARG A 40 8.29 -2.75 -9.90
C ARG A 40 9.02 -4.08 -9.87
N ALA A 41 10.00 -4.24 -10.74
CA ALA A 41 10.97 -5.31 -10.64
C ALA A 41 11.98 -4.96 -9.55
N CYS A 42 12.29 -5.90 -8.67
CA CYS A 42 13.23 -5.72 -7.58
C CYS A 42 14.30 -6.81 -7.64
N TYR A 43 15.56 -6.38 -7.52
CA TYR A 43 16.68 -7.26 -7.23
C TYR A 43 16.87 -7.36 -5.72
N GLY A 44 17.21 -8.56 -5.24
CA GLY A 44 17.55 -8.79 -3.85
C GLY A 44 18.54 -9.91 -3.68
N VAL A 45 19.18 -9.96 -2.52
CA VAL A 45 20.00 -11.08 -2.07
C VAL A 45 19.40 -11.53 -0.75
N SER A 46 19.01 -12.78 -0.65
CA SER A 46 18.44 -13.36 0.56
C SER A 46 19.52 -13.56 1.64
N GLU A 47 19.11 -13.81 2.88
CA GLU A 47 20.02 -14.01 4.02
C GLU A 47 21.04 -15.14 3.79
N ASN A 48 20.66 -16.17 3.02
CA ASN A 48 21.55 -17.25 2.64
C ASN A 48 22.45 -16.92 1.42
N GLY A 49 22.54 -15.65 1.01
CA GLY A 49 23.39 -15.17 -0.07
C GLY A 49 22.88 -15.44 -1.49
N LYS A 50 21.67 -15.98 -1.67
CA LYS A 50 21.12 -16.27 -3.01
C LYS A 50 20.52 -15.00 -3.64
N PRO A 51 20.91 -14.64 -4.89
CA PRO A 51 20.27 -13.56 -5.61
C PRO A 51 18.87 -13.96 -6.07
N HIS A 52 17.96 -12.99 -6.12
CA HIS A 52 16.63 -13.20 -6.67
C HIS A 52 16.09 -11.94 -7.35
N LEU A 53 15.27 -12.16 -8.37
CA LEU A 53 14.41 -11.13 -8.96
C LEU A 53 12.98 -11.39 -8.50
N ARG A 54 12.25 -10.32 -8.20
CA ARG A 54 10.83 -10.38 -7.85
C ARG A 54 10.09 -9.21 -8.44
N ILE A 55 8.80 -9.41 -8.68
CA ILE A 55 7.87 -8.32 -8.98
C ILE A 55 7.14 -7.95 -7.70
N GLU A 56 7.18 -6.67 -7.33
CA GLU A 56 6.36 -6.12 -6.27
C GLU A 56 5.09 -5.55 -6.89
N LEU A 57 3.94 -6.11 -6.49
CA LEU A 57 2.63 -5.66 -6.93
C LEU A 57 1.98 -4.79 -5.84
N ARG A 58 1.62 -3.56 -6.18
CA ARG A 58 1.02 -2.58 -5.27
C ARG A 58 -0.35 -2.08 -5.72
N VAL A 59 -0.88 -2.62 -6.82
CA VAL A 59 -2.16 -2.18 -7.39
C VAL A 59 -3.37 -2.77 -6.67
N LEU A 60 -3.19 -3.85 -5.89
CA LEU A 60 -4.28 -4.46 -5.16
C LEU A 60 -4.68 -3.55 -3.99
N PRO A 61 -5.90 -3.01 -3.97
CA PRO A 61 -6.40 -2.32 -2.79
C PRO A 61 -6.60 -3.32 -1.65
N ALA A 62 -6.65 -2.81 -0.42
CA ALA A 62 -7.14 -3.59 0.70
C ALA A 62 -8.54 -4.11 0.36
N GLY A 63 -8.73 -5.41 0.43
CA GLY A 63 -10.05 -6.03 0.22
C GLY A 63 -10.99 -5.66 1.37
N PRO A 64 -12.31 -5.69 1.15
CA PRO A 64 -13.25 -5.45 2.23
C PRO A 64 -13.13 -6.45 3.38
N THR A 65 -12.75 -7.68 3.07
CA THR A 65 -12.48 -8.74 4.07
C THR A 65 -11.22 -9.51 3.72
N VAL A 66 -10.67 -10.27 4.68
CA VAL A 66 -9.49 -11.11 4.48
C VAL A 66 -9.72 -12.13 3.34
N ILE A 67 -10.90 -12.70 3.23
CA ILE A 67 -11.21 -13.65 2.15
C ILE A 67 -11.18 -12.96 0.78
N ASP A 68 -11.61 -11.70 0.69
CA ASP A 68 -11.53 -10.89 -0.54
C ASP A 68 -10.08 -10.58 -0.92
N GLU A 69 -9.22 -10.31 0.08
CA GLU A 69 -7.79 -10.05 -0.12
C GLU A 69 -7.04 -11.29 -0.62
N ILE A 70 -7.26 -12.42 0.03
CA ILE A 70 -6.66 -13.70 -0.38
C ILE A 70 -7.16 -14.11 -1.78
N ALA A 71 -8.42 -13.87 -2.10
CA ALA A 71 -8.96 -14.13 -3.44
C ALA A 71 -8.24 -13.29 -4.51
N ASN A 72 -7.98 -12.00 -4.24
CA ASN A 72 -7.20 -11.15 -5.15
C ASN A 72 -5.77 -11.67 -5.32
N ALA A 73 -5.13 -12.09 -4.23
CA ALA A 73 -3.78 -12.65 -4.27
C ALA A 73 -3.74 -13.97 -5.05
N ALA A 74 -4.73 -14.85 -4.87
CA ALA A 74 -4.84 -16.11 -5.59
C ALA A 74 -4.97 -15.91 -7.10
N LEU A 75 -5.80 -14.94 -7.53
CA LEU A 75 -5.91 -14.58 -8.94
C LEU A 75 -4.55 -14.14 -9.50
N TRP A 76 -3.88 -13.21 -8.81
CA TRP A 76 -2.62 -12.67 -9.29
C TRP A 76 -1.52 -13.73 -9.36
N LEU A 77 -1.35 -14.53 -8.32
CA LEU A 77 -0.36 -15.59 -8.27
C LEU A 77 -0.62 -16.68 -9.33
N GLY A 78 -1.89 -17.06 -9.49
CA GLY A 78 -2.29 -18.01 -10.54
C GLY A 78 -1.98 -17.48 -11.93
N LEU A 79 -2.36 -16.22 -12.23
CA LEU A 79 -2.04 -15.59 -13.53
C LEU A 79 -0.54 -15.48 -13.76
N MET A 80 0.24 -15.05 -12.77
CA MET A 80 1.69 -14.95 -12.91
C MET A 80 2.32 -16.31 -13.22
N ASN A 81 1.87 -17.37 -12.55
CA ASN A 81 2.41 -18.71 -12.79
C ASN A 81 1.99 -19.26 -14.17
N GLU A 82 0.74 -19.06 -14.60
CA GLU A 82 0.28 -19.56 -15.91
C GLU A 82 0.88 -18.77 -17.07
N LEU A 83 0.79 -17.43 -17.04
CA LEU A 83 1.19 -16.59 -18.15
C LEU A 83 2.70 -16.65 -18.41
N THR A 84 3.53 -16.81 -17.39
CA THR A 84 4.98 -16.98 -17.57
C THR A 84 5.36 -18.30 -18.23
N HIS A 85 4.49 -19.31 -18.20
CA HIS A 85 4.69 -20.60 -18.87
C HIS A 85 4.09 -20.65 -20.27
N THR A 86 3.03 -19.88 -20.52
CA THR A 86 2.26 -19.95 -21.78
C THR A 86 2.60 -18.82 -22.74
N ILE A 87 3.20 -17.73 -22.26
CA ILE A 87 3.58 -16.56 -23.06
C ILE A 87 5.05 -16.25 -22.84
N GLU A 88 5.86 -16.41 -23.88
CA GLU A 88 7.31 -16.14 -23.81
C GLU A 88 7.58 -14.65 -23.61
N ASP A 89 6.93 -13.80 -24.39
CA ASP A 89 7.06 -12.33 -24.32
C ASP A 89 5.69 -11.66 -24.44
N ILE A 90 5.16 -11.21 -23.33
CA ILE A 90 3.86 -10.52 -23.25
C ILE A 90 3.86 -9.20 -24.05
N SER A 91 5.01 -8.56 -24.23
CA SER A 91 5.11 -7.28 -24.94
C SER A 91 4.81 -7.41 -26.43
N GLN A 92 4.93 -8.61 -26.99
CA GLN A 92 4.52 -8.92 -28.36
C GLN A 92 3.00 -9.11 -28.52
N ARG A 93 2.30 -9.33 -27.42
CA ARG A 93 0.87 -9.63 -27.41
C ARG A 93 0.02 -8.46 -26.89
N VAL A 94 0.59 -7.58 -26.07
CA VAL A 94 -0.05 -6.38 -25.53
C VAL A 94 0.90 -5.21 -25.63
N SER A 95 0.53 -4.16 -26.33
CA SER A 95 1.35 -2.96 -26.44
C SER A 95 1.40 -2.20 -25.10
N PHE A 96 2.47 -1.46 -24.86
CA PHE A 96 2.60 -0.62 -23.68
C PHE A 96 1.45 0.40 -23.56
N ASP A 97 1.04 0.99 -24.70
CA ASP A 97 -0.06 1.96 -24.72
C ASP A 97 -1.41 1.32 -24.36
N ALA A 98 -1.68 0.10 -24.85
CA ALA A 98 -2.86 -0.66 -24.44
C ALA A 98 -2.84 -0.99 -22.95
N ALA A 99 -1.72 -1.46 -22.42
CA ALA A 99 -1.57 -1.75 -20.99
C ALA A 99 -1.77 -0.48 -20.13
N ARG A 100 -1.22 0.66 -20.56
CA ARG A 100 -1.41 1.95 -19.89
C ARG A 100 -2.87 2.42 -19.95
N ALA A 101 -3.51 2.32 -21.10
CA ALA A 101 -4.92 2.65 -21.29
C ALA A 101 -5.82 1.79 -20.39
N ASN A 102 -5.56 0.49 -20.32
CA ASN A 102 -6.24 -0.45 -19.43
C ASN A 102 -6.14 -0.06 -17.96
N LEU A 103 -4.94 0.33 -17.51
CA LEU A 103 -4.73 0.77 -16.12
C LEU A 103 -5.63 1.97 -15.77
N TYR A 104 -5.66 2.98 -16.65
CA TYR A 104 -6.49 4.16 -16.44
C TYR A 104 -7.99 3.88 -16.57
N ALA A 105 -8.39 3.03 -17.51
CA ALA A 105 -9.79 2.61 -17.65
C ALA A 105 -10.26 1.85 -16.40
N ALA A 106 -9.47 0.86 -15.95
CA ALA A 106 -9.77 0.09 -14.75
C ALA A 106 -9.82 0.96 -13.48
N ALA A 107 -8.93 1.94 -13.35
CA ALA A 107 -8.92 2.87 -12.22
C ALA A 107 -10.18 3.75 -12.16
N ARG A 108 -10.75 4.13 -13.31
CA ARG A 108 -11.94 4.98 -13.38
C ARG A 108 -13.25 4.20 -13.31
N GLU A 109 -13.34 3.08 -14.01
CA GLU A 109 -14.58 2.37 -14.27
C GLU A 109 -14.66 1.02 -13.55
N GLY A 110 -13.53 0.56 -12.96
CA GLY A 110 -13.45 -0.70 -12.24
C GLY A 110 -13.85 -1.89 -13.10
N ILE A 111 -14.70 -2.74 -12.56
CA ILE A 111 -15.15 -3.98 -13.22
C ILE A 111 -15.97 -3.76 -14.49
N ARG A 112 -16.41 -2.54 -14.77
CA ARG A 112 -17.15 -2.17 -15.99
C ARG A 112 -16.26 -1.59 -17.07
N ALA A 113 -14.95 -1.43 -16.81
CA ALA A 113 -14.00 -0.88 -17.77
C ALA A 113 -13.95 -1.72 -19.05
N ARG A 114 -13.75 -1.07 -20.18
CA ARG A 114 -13.33 -1.73 -21.42
C ARG A 114 -11.83 -1.87 -21.43
N LEU A 115 -11.35 -3.07 -21.67
CA LEU A 115 -9.95 -3.44 -21.63
C LEU A 115 -9.55 -4.12 -22.93
N THR A 116 -8.37 -3.80 -23.41
CA THR A 116 -7.72 -4.51 -24.52
C THR A 116 -6.88 -5.65 -23.95
N TRP A 117 -7.18 -6.87 -24.33
CA TRP A 117 -6.48 -8.08 -23.92
C TRP A 117 -5.45 -8.50 -24.98
N LEU A 118 -4.99 -9.73 -24.91
CA LEU A 118 -4.01 -10.29 -25.83
C LEU A 118 -4.44 -10.11 -27.30
N ASP A 119 -3.48 -9.78 -28.16
CA ASP A 119 -3.68 -9.63 -29.61
C ASP A 119 -4.73 -8.58 -30.01
N GLY A 120 -5.03 -7.65 -29.11
CA GLY A 120 -5.97 -6.58 -29.38
C GLY A 120 -7.45 -6.94 -29.16
N GLU A 121 -7.76 -8.10 -28.60
CA GLU A 121 -9.14 -8.45 -28.23
C GLU A 121 -9.70 -7.48 -27.17
N GLU A 122 -10.92 -7.02 -27.37
CA GLU A 122 -11.58 -6.09 -26.44
C GLU A 122 -12.63 -6.82 -25.58
N PHE A 123 -12.57 -6.55 -24.29
CA PHE A 123 -13.51 -7.09 -23.31
C PHE A 123 -14.01 -6.00 -22.37
N VAL A 124 -15.20 -6.20 -21.80
CA VAL A 124 -15.55 -5.59 -20.53
C VAL A 124 -14.80 -6.36 -19.43
N ALA A 125 -14.22 -5.64 -18.45
CA ALA A 125 -13.39 -6.25 -17.41
C ALA A 125 -14.08 -7.43 -16.68
N GLN A 126 -15.39 -7.35 -16.47
CA GLN A 126 -16.19 -8.45 -15.93
C GLN A 126 -16.10 -9.72 -16.81
N GLY A 127 -16.33 -9.58 -18.10
CA GLY A 127 -16.26 -10.70 -19.06
C GLY A 127 -14.83 -11.26 -19.10
N LEU A 128 -13.85 -10.39 -19.23
CA LEU A 128 -12.44 -10.79 -19.20
C LEU A 128 -12.09 -11.58 -17.94
N LEU A 129 -12.53 -11.10 -16.76
CA LEU A 129 -12.30 -11.79 -15.49
C LEU A 129 -12.85 -13.20 -15.51
N ILE A 130 -14.14 -13.35 -15.88
CA ILE A 130 -14.87 -14.62 -15.77
C ILE A 130 -14.44 -15.61 -16.86
N GLU A 131 -14.30 -15.13 -18.10
CA GLU A 131 -14.12 -16.00 -19.27
C GLU A 131 -12.64 -16.35 -19.53
N LYS A 132 -11.72 -15.49 -19.12
CA LYS A 132 -10.29 -15.67 -19.42
C LYS A 132 -9.43 -15.76 -18.16
N LEU A 133 -9.52 -14.74 -17.27
CA LEU A 133 -8.53 -14.64 -16.18
C LEU A 133 -8.73 -15.70 -15.09
N LEU A 134 -9.97 -16.00 -14.71
CA LEU A 134 -10.22 -17.04 -13.69
C LEU A 134 -9.78 -18.43 -14.16
N PRO A 135 -10.11 -18.90 -15.41
CA PRO A 135 -9.58 -20.16 -15.91
C PRO A 135 -8.05 -20.22 -15.97
N LEU A 136 -7.40 -19.14 -16.45
CA LEU A 136 -5.93 -19.05 -16.47
C LEU A 136 -5.33 -19.10 -15.06
N ALA A 137 -5.92 -18.35 -14.13
CA ALA A 137 -5.45 -18.37 -12.74
C ALA A 137 -5.61 -19.76 -12.10
N LYS A 138 -6.73 -20.44 -12.37
CA LYS A 138 -6.95 -21.82 -11.91
C LYS A 138 -5.86 -22.77 -12.43
N SER A 139 -5.58 -22.72 -13.74
CA SER A 139 -4.51 -23.52 -14.35
C SER A 139 -3.15 -23.24 -13.69
N GLY A 140 -2.84 -21.95 -13.43
CA GLY A 140 -1.57 -21.59 -12.79
C GLY A 140 -1.48 -22.03 -11.32
N LEU A 141 -2.58 -22.00 -10.58
CA LEU A 141 -2.61 -22.52 -9.20
C LEU A 141 -2.46 -24.03 -9.17
N ASP A 142 -3.15 -24.74 -10.07
CA ASP A 142 -3.02 -26.20 -10.23
C ASP A 142 -1.57 -26.60 -10.57
N ARG A 143 -0.93 -25.85 -11.50
CA ARG A 143 0.50 -26.04 -11.84
C ARG A 143 1.42 -25.80 -10.63
N ALA A 144 1.07 -24.86 -9.75
CA ALA A 144 1.81 -24.61 -8.52
C ALA A 144 1.56 -25.64 -7.43
N GLY A 145 0.70 -26.64 -7.66
CA GLY A 145 0.36 -27.67 -6.68
C GLY A 145 -0.54 -27.21 -5.54
N ILE A 146 -1.31 -26.14 -5.76
CA ILE A 146 -2.29 -25.66 -4.77
C ILE A 146 -3.51 -26.59 -4.78
N ASP A 147 -3.99 -26.94 -3.58
CA ASP A 147 -5.17 -27.80 -3.42
C ASP A 147 -6.35 -27.22 -4.23
N PRO A 148 -7.00 -28.03 -5.11
CA PRO A 148 -8.13 -27.60 -5.90
C PRO A 148 -9.28 -26.99 -5.07
N LYS A 149 -9.52 -27.49 -3.84
CA LYS A 149 -10.56 -26.93 -2.96
C LYS A 149 -10.24 -25.49 -2.53
N GLU A 150 -8.96 -25.21 -2.23
CA GLU A 150 -8.55 -23.85 -1.89
C GLU A 150 -8.59 -22.94 -3.10
N SER A 151 -8.13 -23.40 -4.26
CA SER A 151 -8.23 -22.65 -5.52
C SER A 151 -9.68 -22.31 -5.86
N ASP A 152 -10.59 -23.29 -5.80
CA ASP A 152 -12.02 -23.11 -6.11
C ASP A 152 -12.68 -22.16 -5.10
N LYS A 153 -12.33 -22.25 -3.82
CA LYS A 153 -12.84 -21.38 -2.78
C LYS A 153 -12.49 -19.90 -3.08
N TYR A 154 -11.22 -19.58 -3.29
CA TYR A 154 -10.81 -18.20 -3.47
C TYR A 154 -11.15 -17.64 -4.85
N LEU A 155 -10.99 -18.40 -5.92
CA LEU A 155 -11.39 -17.96 -7.25
C LEU A 155 -12.91 -17.84 -7.36
N GLY A 156 -13.67 -18.69 -6.65
CA GLY A 156 -15.12 -18.59 -6.56
C GLY A 156 -15.63 -17.30 -5.90
N VAL A 157 -14.87 -16.72 -4.96
CA VAL A 157 -15.16 -15.38 -4.39
C VAL A 157 -15.10 -14.32 -5.48
N LEU A 158 -14.08 -14.38 -6.34
CA LEU A 158 -13.94 -13.43 -7.46
C LEU A 158 -15.00 -13.64 -8.54
N GLU A 159 -15.36 -14.87 -8.83
CA GLU A 159 -16.43 -15.18 -9.77
C GLU A 159 -17.77 -14.58 -9.28
N LYS A 160 -18.14 -14.80 -8.03
CA LYS A 160 -19.33 -14.20 -7.41
C LYS A 160 -19.28 -12.68 -7.46
N ARG A 161 -18.11 -12.07 -7.15
CA ARG A 161 -17.89 -10.63 -7.22
C ARG A 161 -18.06 -10.12 -8.66
N GLY A 162 -17.50 -10.82 -9.63
CA GLY A 162 -17.65 -10.51 -11.06
C GLY A 162 -19.11 -10.56 -11.50
N ARG A 163 -19.81 -11.64 -11.19
CA ARG A 163 -21.24 -11.82 -11.58
C ARG A 163 -22.17 -10.83 -10.91
N SER A 164 -21.93 -10.50 -9.64
CA SER A 164 -22.77 -9.53 -8.89
C SER A 164 -22.39 -8.07 -9.16
N LEU A 165 -21.25 -7.78 -9.77
CA LEU A 165 -20.65 -6.45 -9.91
C LEU A 165 -20.46 -5.72 -8.55
N LYS A 166 -20.46 -6.47 -7.46
CA LYS A 166 -20.40 -5.94 -6.10
C LYS A 166 -18.95 -5.95 -5.59
N THR A 167 -18.27 -4.83 -5.77
CA THR A 167 -16.97 -4.54 -5.16
C THR A 167 -17.17 -3.71 -3.88
N GLY A 168 -16.14 -3.57 -3.04
CA GLY A 168 -16.23 -2.71 -1.86
C GLY A 168 -16.67 -1.28 -2.18
N ALA A 169 -16.10 -0.69 -3.24
CA ALA A 169 -16.47 0.64 -3.69
C ALA A 169 -17.92 0.71 -4.21
N SER A 170 -18.35 -0.25 -5.05
CA SER A 170 -19.71 -0.26 -5.56
C SER A 170 -20.74 -0.52 -4.46
N TRP A 171 -20.42 -1.37 -3.49
CA TRP A 171 -21.27 -1.60 -2.31
C TRP A 171 -21.44 -0.33 -1.48
N ALA A 172 -20.34 0.39 -1.21
CA ALA A 172 -20.39 1.63 -0.46
C ALA A 172 -21.23 2.70 -1.18
N LEU A 173 -21.04 2.86 -2.50
CA LEU A 173 -21.83 3.81 -3.31
C LEU A 173 -23.31 3.42 -3.38
N GLN A 174 -23.62 2.15 -3.55
CA GLN A 174 -25.00 1.67 -3.56
C GLN A 174 -25.67 1.88 -2.21
N SER A 175 -24.98 1.59 -1.11
CA SER A 175 -25.43 1.85 0.25
C SER A 175 -25.69 3.34 0.49
N TRP A 176 -24.75 4.19 0.06
CA TRP A 176 -24.91 5.65 0.12
C TRP A 176 -26.15 6.14 -0.61
N ASN A 177 -26.37 5.65 -1.81
CA ASN A 177 -27.51 6.04 -2.64
C ASN A 177 -28.83 5.48 -2.09
N ALA A 178 -28.85 4.27 -1.53
CA ALA A 178 -30.03 3.67 -0.89
C ALA A 178 -30.49 4.44 0.36
N MET A 179 -29.59 5.16 1.00
CA MET A 179 -29.87 6.05 2.11
C MET A 179 -30.15 7.51 1.67
N ALA A 180 -30.28 7.79 0.37
CA ALA A 180 -30.59 9.13 -0.13
C ALA A 180 -31.90 9.66 0.48
N GLY A 181 -31.89 10.94 0.93
CA GLY A 181 -33.03 11.53 1.63
C GLY A 181 -33.21 11.11 3.09
N LYS A 182 -32.38 10.19 3.61
CA LYS A 182 -32.40 9.76 5.00
C LYS A 182 -31.15 10.26 5.73
N GLY A 183 -31.33 10.89 6.88
CA GLY A 183 -30.23 11.41 7.69
C GLY A 183 -29.35 12.45 6.99
N THR A 184 -28.27 12.85 7.65
CA THR A 184 -27.27 13.77 7.12
C THR A 184 -26.19 13.02 6.30
N PRO A 185 -25.40 13.70 5.44
CA PRO A 185 -24.25 13.07 4.79
C PRO A 185 -23.29 12.41 5.79
N GLY A 186 -23.03 13.06 6.93
CA GLY A 186 -22.18 12.50 7.99
C GLY A 186 -22.74 11.21 8.58
N SER A 187 -24.04 11.17 8.91
CA SER A 187 -24.68 9.97 9.48
C SER A 187 -24.67 8.79 8.49
N ARG A 188 -24.85 9.04 7.19
CA ARG A 188 -24.74 8.01 6.15
C ARG A 188 -23.32 7.46 6.02
N ALA A 189 -22.29 8.33 6.08
CA ALA A 189 -20.91 7.91 6.06
C ALA A 189 -20.58 7.04 7.28
N VAL A 190 -20.99 7.45 8.46
CA VAL A 190 -20.81 6.67 9.71
C VAL A 190 -21.51 5.31 9.60
N ALA A 191 -22.72 5.25 9.08
CA ALA A 191 -23.45 3.98 8.91
C ALA A 191 -22.69 3.02 7.97
N ILE A 192 -22.14 3.50 6.86
CA ILE A 192 -21.34 2.67 5.93
C ILE A 192 -20.08 2.15 6.62
N VAL A 193 -19.36 2.99 7.35
CA VAL A 193 -18.13 2.58 8.07
C VAL A 193 -18.49 1.56 9.16
N ALA A 194 -19.51 1.80 9.94
CA ALA A 194 -19.98 0.87 10.99
C ALA A 194 -20.39 -0.48 10.40
N ALA A 195 -21.16 -0.46 9.33
CA ALA A 195 -21.59 -1.65 8.60
C ALA A 195 -20.39 -2.45 8.03
N THR A 196 -19.39 -1.74 7.46
CA THR A 196 -18.15 -2.37 6.99
C THR A 196 -17.44 -3.08 8.14
N TYR A 197 -17.23 -2.38 9.23
CA TYR A 197 -16.53 -2.91 10.41
C TYR A 197 -17.26 -4.12 11.02
N ALA A 198 -18.57 -4.05 11.15
CA ALA A 198 -19.37 -5.17 11.67
C ALA A 198 -19.23 -6.43 10.80
N ARG A 199 -19.25 -6.27 9.46
CA ARG A 199 -19.10 -7.38 8.53
C ARG A 199 -17.67 -7.94 8.52
N GLN A 200 -16.66 -7.10 8.69
CA GLN A 200 -15.27 -7.54 8.83
C GLN A 200 -15.03 -8.32 10.12
N LYS A 201 -15.68 -7.93 11.21
CA LYS A 201 -15.59 -8.63 12.51
C LYS A 201 -16.39 -9.92 12.59
N ALA A 202 -17.32 -10.15 11.69
CA ALA A 202 -18.09 -11.39 11.67
C ALA A 202 -17.16 -12.61 11.51
N ASN A 203 -17.50 -13.72 12.15
CA ASN A 203 -16.71 -14.95 12.07
C ASN A 203 -17.61 -16.14 11.70
N PRO A 204 -17.49 -16.70 10.47
CA PRO A 204 -16.63 -16.23 9.38
C PRO A 204 -17.10 -14.90 8.80
N SER A 205 -16.14 -14.07 8.37
CA SER A 205 -16.45 -12.82 7.66
C SER A 205 -16.86 -13.14 6.21
N PRO A 206 -18.08 -12.76 5.78
CA PRO A 206 -18.55 -13.06 4.43
C PRO A 206 -17.84 -12.18 3.40
N PRO A 207 -17.60 -12.68 2.17
CA PRO A 207 -17.04 -11.86 1.10
C PRO A 207 -18.00 -10.72 0.72
N VAL A 208 -17.45 -9.63 0.18
CA VAL A 208 -18.24 -8.43 -0.15
C VAL A 208 -19.39 -8.70 -1.14
N SER A 209 -19.26 -9.70 -1.98
CA SER A 209 -20.33 -10.11 -2.92
C SER A 209 -21.61 -10.54 -2.21
N GLU A 210 -21.52 -10.97 -0.95
CA GLU A 210 -22.64 -11.45 -0.12
C GLU A 210 -23.17 -10.37 0.85
N TRP A 211 -22.56 -9.20 0.90
CA TRP A 211 -22.98 -8.15 1.81
C TRP A 211 -24.33 -7.53 1.43
N GLU A 212 -25.23 -7.42 2.38
CA GLU A 212 -26.42 -6.57 2.25
C GLU A 212 -26.01 -5.08 2.27
N LEU A 213 -26.81 -4.23 1.63
CA LEU A 213 -26.57 -2.79 1.65
C LEU A 213 -26.63 -2.28 3.09
N ALA A 214 -25.81 -1.29 3.40
CA ALA A 214 -25.84 -0.65 4.70
C ALA A 214 -27.12 0.16 4.89
N THR A 215 -27.63 0.16 6.12
CA THR A 215 -28.80 0.95 6.53
C THR A 215 -28.39 2.05 7.51
N LEU A 216 -29.21 3.08 7.63
CA LEU A 216 -28.88 4.21 8.52
C LEU A 216 -28.78 3.80 9.99
N ASP A 217 -29.52 2.79 10.40
CA ASP A 217 -29.57 2.31 11.80
C ASP A 217 -28.26 1.63 12.20
N GLU A 218 -27.45 1.14 11.21
CA GLU A 218 -26.15 0.54 11.50
C GLU A 218 -25.12 1.54 12.06
N ARG A 219 -25.35 2.85 11.95
CA ARG A 219 -24.52 3.88 12.61
C ARG A 219 -24.42 3.67 14.12
N ASP A 220 -25.47 3.16 14.73
CA ASP A 220 -25.59 3.01 16.19
C ASP A 220 -24.93 1.70 16.65
N THR A 221 -24.59 0.80 15.73
CA THR A 221 -23.85 -0.44 16.00
C THR A 221 -22.32 -0.21 15.99
N ALA A 222 -21.87 0.97 15.58
CA ALA A 222 -20.46 1.35 15.75
C ALA A 222 -20.16 1.31 17.25
N ASN A 223 -19.41 0.30 17.66
CA ASN A 223 -19.05 0.15 19.05
C ASN A 223 -18.32 1.43 19.50
N THR A 224 -18.93 2.15 20.41
CA THR A 224 -18.50 3.49 20.85
C THR A 224 -17.38 3.42 21.89
N ASP A 225 -16.68 2.28 21.99
CA ASP A 225 -15.59 2.10 22.95
C ASP A 225 -14.48 3.15 22.80
N TYR A 226 -14.35 3.71 21.58
CA TYR A 226 -13.37 4.77 21.29
C TYR A 226 -14.07 6.00 20.71
N GLN A 227 -14.59 6.84 21.57
CA GLN A 227 -15.26 8.11 21.18
C GLN A 227 -14.33 9.33 21.20
N LYS A 228 -13.25 9.23 21.94
CA LYS A 228 -12.34 10.35 22.18
C LYS A 228 -10.91 9.93 21.83
N VAL A 229 -10.15 10.83 21.25
CA VAL A 229 -8.72 10.64 21.00
C VAL A 229 -7.98 10.27 22.30
N SER A 230 -8.38 10.83 23.43
CA SER A 230 -7.81 10.54 24.75
C SER A 230 -7.86 9.07 25.17
N GLN A 231 -8.71 8.25 24.55
CA GLN A 231 -8.82 6.82 24.84
C GLN A 231 -7.77 5.97 24.08
N LEU A 232 -7.16 6.56 23.04
CA LEU A 232 -6.18 5.89 22.18
C LEU A 232 -4.83 6.59 22.16
N MET A 233 -4.77 7.84 22.63
CA MET A 233 -3.52 8.59 22.61
C MET A 233 -2.52 7.99 23.61
N LEU A 234 -1.27 8.04 23.24
CA LEU A 234 -0.17 7.78 24.16
C LEU A 234 -0.09 8.97 25.15
N THR A 235 -0.05 8.67 26.43
CA THR A 235 0.03 9.67 27.50
C THR A 235 1.43 9.78 28.09
N ASP A 236 2.25 8.76 27.89
CA ASP A 236 3.66 8.73 28.26
C ASP A 236 4.48 8.98 26.98
N ILE A 237 4.67 10.25 26.65
CA ILE A 237 5.40 10.70 25.46
C ILE A 237 6.61 11.52 25.90
N SER A 238 7.72 11.29 25.23
CA SER A 238 8.93 12.11 25.44
C SER A 238 8.78 13.44 24.71
N THR A 239 9.11 14.52 25.40
CA THR A 239 9.09 15.89 24.89
C THR A 239 10.48 16.51 24.96
N VAL A 240 10.69 17.64 24.30
CA VAL A 240 11.91 18.45 24.35
C VAL A 240 11.57 19.91 24.59
N GLY A 241 12.52 20.66 25.13
CA GLY A 241 12.41 22.11 25.24
C GLY A 241 12.82 22.85 23.97
N PRO A 242 12.44 24.13 23.80
CA PRO A 242 12.84 24.93 22.64
C PRO A 242 14.35 25.10 22.48
N GLU A 243 15.07 25.12 23.61
CA GLU A 243 16.53 25.32 23.66
C GLU A 243 17.32 24.00 23.50
N ASP A 244 16.65 22.85 23.49
CA ASP A 244 17.33 21.58 23.32
C ASP A 244 17.91 21.46 21.90
N PRO A 245 19.06 20.76 21.74
CA PRO A 245 19.71 20.61 20.47
C PRO A 245 18.93 19.65 19.54
N VAL A 246 18.91 19.93 18.25
CA VAL A 246 18.30 19.10 17.20
C VAL A 246 18.83 17.67 17.23
N GLU A 247 20.09 17.47 17.63
CA GLU A 247 20.70 16.15 17.76
C GLU A 247 20.01 15.28 18.83
N LEU A 248 19.53 15.89 19.94
CA LEU A 248 18.73 15.18 20.93
C LEU A 248 17.43 14.64 20.31
N VAL A 249 16.71 15.51 19.58
CA VAL A 249 15.48 15.11 18.88
C VAL A 249 15.73 13.99 17.88
N ARG A 250 16.83 14.08 17.12
CA ARG A 250 17.24 13.03 16.18
C ARG A 250 17.43 11.68 16.89
N SER A 251 18.13 11.71 18.01
CA SER A 251 18.40 10.51 18.81
C SER A 251 17.15 9.94 19.43
N MET A 252 16.26 10.78 19.97
CA MET A 252 14.95 10.34 20.51
C MET A 252 14.09 9.70 19.43
N MET A 253 14.03 10.29 18.23
CA MET A 253 13.27 9.72 17.09
C MET A 253 13.78 8.33 16.70
N ASP A 254 15.07 8.07 16.81
CA ASP A 254 15.68 6.78 16.52
C ASP A 254 15.39 5.76 17.64
N TRP A 255 15.59 6.12 18.89
CA TRP A 255 15.40 5.23 20.04
C TRP A 255 13.94 4.83 20.25
N GLU A 256 13.04 5.81 20.19
CA GLU A 256 11.61 5.59 20.42
C GLU A 256 10.84 5.22 19.16
N ARG A 257 11.53 5.23 18.00
CA ARG A 257 10.93 4.96 16.67
C ARG A 257 9.75 5.87 16.34
N VAL A 258 9.82 7.12 16.81
CA VAL A 258 8.78 8.13 16.55
C VAL A 258 9.19 9.06 15.41
N ARG A 259 8.20 9.64 14.73
CA ARG A 259 8.42 10.58 13.62
C ARG A 259 8.13 12.03 13.98
N TYR A 260 7.59 12.25 15.15
CA TYR A 260 7.22 13.57 15.67
C TYR A 260 7.57 13.61 17.14
N VAL A 261 8.15 14.74 17.57
CA VAL A 261 8.47 15.01 18.98
C VAL A 261 7.82 16.35 19.34
N PRO A 262 6.95 16.40 20.34
CA PRO A 262 6.39 17.64 20.85
C PRO A 262 7.45 18.50 21.54
N VAL A 263 7.30 19.80 21.46
CA VAL A 263 8.14 20.77 22.13
C VAL A 263 7.32 21.48 23.19
N GLU A 264 7.76 21.45 24.45
CA GLU A 264 7.08 22.08 25.57
C GLU A 264 7.95 23.14 26.22
N ASP A 265 7.32 24.16 26.78
CA ASP A 265 7.99 25.17 27.56
C ASP A 265 8.22 24.73 29.03
N ASP A 266 8.91 25.56 29.83
CA ASP A 266 9.19 25.29 31.25
C ASP A 266 7.91 25.15 32.10
N ALA A 267 6.75 25.55 31.59
CA ALA A 267 5.44 25.39 32.25
C ALA A 267 4.72 24.13 31.80
N GLY A 268 5.34 23.26 30.97
CA GLY A 268 4.75 22.05 30.45
C GLY A 268 3.68 22.31 29.37
N ARG A 269 3.70 23.45 28.69
CA ARG A 269 2.75 23.77 27.62
C ARG A 269 3.35 23.45 26.26
N LEU A 270 2.58 22.81 25.42
CA LEU A 270 2.96 22.55 24.04
C LEU A 270 3.17 23.88 23.28
N VAL A 271 4.39 24.13 22.82
CA VAL A 271 4.78 25.34 22.08
C VAL A 271 5.19 25.08 20.64
N GLY A 272 5.28 23.82 20.26
CA GLY A 272 5.59 23.42 18.88
C GLY A 272 5.71 21.93 18.69
N MET A 273 6.05 21.54 17.46
CA MET A 273 6.29 20.15 17.10
C MET A 273 7.44 20.03 16.10
N VAL A 274 8.31 19.06 16.29
CA VAL A 274 9.39 18.73 15.36
C VAL A 274 9.08 17.44 14.65
N SER A 275 9.22 17.43 13.32
CA SER A 275 9.07 16.22 12.52
C SER A 275 10.42 15.68 12.04
N GLN A 276 10.54 14.37 11.89
CA GLN A 276 11.73 13.71 11.32
C GLN A 276 12.17 14.35 9.98
N ARG A 277 11.19 14.70 9.13
CA ARG A 277 11.46 15.39 7.86
C ARG A 277 12.04 16.80 8.09
N GLY A 278 11.59 17.50 9.13
CA GLY A 278 12.13 18.80 9.52
C GLY A 278 13.59 18.70 9.92
N VAL A 279 13.92 17.73 10.78
CA VAL A 279 15.30 17.44 11.22
C VAL A 279 16.19 17.11 10.02
N LEU A 280 15.79 16.17 9.16
CA LEU A 280 16.56 15.78 7.98
C LEU A 280 16.78 16.94 7.01
N ARG A 281 15.77 17.79 6.80
CA ARG A 281 15.90 18.99 5.95
C ARG A 281 16.90 19.97 6.54
N HIS A 282 16.83 20.22 7.84
CA HIS A 282 17.74 21.13 8.54
C HIS A 282 19.19 20.66 8.43
N LEU A 283 19.44 19.40 8.75
CA LEU A 283 20.78 18.82 8.71
C LEU A 283 21.37 18.82 7.29
N SER A 284 20.53 18.54 6.26
CA SER A 284 20.99 18.53 4.87
C SER A 284 21.23 19.92 4.27
N GLN A 285 20.53 20.96 4.72
CA GLN A 285 20.71 22.34 4.22
C GLN A 285 21.91 23.03 4.82
N LYS A 286 22.26 22.70 6.07
CA LYS A 286 23.35 23.35 6.80
C LYS A 286 24.69 22.61 6.76
N SER A 287 24.74 21.42 6.19
CA SER A 287 26.00 20.70 5.93
C SER A 287 26.81 21.47 4.89
N GLY A 288 27.86 22.16 5.34
CA GLY A 288 28.78 22.91 4.48
C GLY A 288 28.55 24.43 4.41
N ALA A 289 27.63 25.00 5.18
CA ALA A 289 27.48 26.47 5.26
C ALA A 289 28.62 27.09 6.12
N PRO A 290 29.29 28.16 5.65
CA PRO A 290 30.33 28.84 6.39
C PRO A 290 29.78 29.42 7.70
N GLY A 291 30.39 29.10 8.84
CA GLY A 291 30.07 29.69 10.16
C GLY A 291 29.15 28.84 11.05
N ILE A 292 28.68 27.65 10.61
CA ILE A 292 27.96 26.70 11.47
C ILE A 292 28.87 25.55 11.81
N THR A 293 29.28 25.47 13.07
CA THR A 293 30.23 24.46 13.58
C THR A 293 29.60 23.06 13.67
N ASP A 294 28.30 22.97 14.00
CA ASP A 294 27.55 21.70 14.05
C ASP A 294 26.03 21.95 13.89
N PRO A 295 25.41 21.52 12.79
CA PRO A 295 23.96 21.68 12.61
C PRO A 295 23.11 20.95 13.65
N GLY A 296 23.64 19.90 14.28
CA GLY A 296 22.97 19.16 15.35
C GLY A 296 22.80 19.97 16.62
N MET A 297 23.65 20.97 16.86
CA MET A 297 23.61 21.86 18.04
C MET A 297 22.64 23.05 17.88
N THR A 298 21.93 23.16 16.76
CA THR A 298 20.88 24.17 16.57
C THR A 298 19.75 23.94 17.58
N PRO A 299 19.22 25.00 18.25
CA PRO A 299 18.07 24.88 19.14
C PRO A 299 16.83 24.37 18.38
N VAL A 300 16.05 23.51 19.01
CA VAL A 300 14.80 22.95 18.47
C VAL A 300 13.80 24.05 18.10
N GLY A 301 13.77 25.13 18.86
CA GLY A 301 12.92 26.30 18.63
C GLY A 301 13.06 26.93 17.23
N ASP A 302 14.24 26.79 16.60
CA ASP A 302 14.52 27.30 15.26
C ASP A 302 13.94 26.47 14.14
N ILE A 303 13.62 25.20 14.39
CA ILE A 303 13.14 24.26 13.37
C ILE A 303 11.74 23.70 13.65
N MET A 304 11.22 23.91 14.87
CA MET A 304 9.88 23.46 15.23
C MET A 304 8.82 24.21 14.44
N ARG A 305 7.71 23.57 14.19
CA ARG A 305 6.49 24.23 13.70
C ARG A 305 5.74 24.78 14.91
N LYS A 306 5.43 26.05 14.82
CA LYS A 306 4.50 26.76 15.73
C LYS A 306 3.19 26.85 14.97
N ASP A 307 2.08 26.50 15.55
CA ASP A 307 0.75 26.75 14.96
C ASP A 307 0.29 28.18 15.24
#